data_609c00bd7c782346a7a65bdc1f6a56ca
#
_entry.id   609c00bd7c782346a7a65bdc1f6a56ca
#
_cell.length_a   1.000
_cell.length_b   1.000
_cell.length_c   1.000
_cell.angle_alpha   90.00
_cell.angle_beta   90.00
_cell.angle_gamma   90.00
#
_symmetry.space_group_name_H-M   'P 1'
#
loop_
_entity.id
_entity.type
_entity.pdbx_description
1 polymer ?
#
loop_
_entity_poly.entity_id
_entity_poly.type
_entity_poly.pdbx_seq_one_letter_code
_entity_poly.pdbx_strand_id
1 'polypeptide(L)'
;MDSDPIAVMIAKANLILSGAKEYPDVRVIDFVNRWKSERRRFDFAATNPPWSSKTKNVYADVSSFFFMKTLSLLKSGGRLAFLMPISMLNIASHRLFREHLFSDCRLLEIRKFDTKFSGVQTDFVSILAEKAKPAERFRMNESGEIREIPLSIFQLTEQKTIFSATEPVVEIIYKILSKGKISLTDSKWALGVVTGNNKKHLKTKPGLGLEPIYTGKEIQPFCIDKPRYFVHYDRTVFQQTAPDEYYRTTPKIVYRFISNHLVFAAERNGALVLNSANILIPNVPELSFEALLALLNSKVYSFIYRVLFGQIKVLRSNLSQLKLPSINPQQDDELKSLVLAAEANSTEEIKEEINRAIFKLYGLDDEEIAVIRKRLEA
;
A
#
# COMPACT_ATOMS: atom_id res chain seq x y z
N MET A 1 17.43 -24.96 -15.54
CA MET A 1 18.60 -24.72 -14.67
C MET A 1 18.13 -24.80 -13.23
N ASP A 2 18.83 -25.51 -12.39
CA ASP A 2 18.59 -25.60 -10.95
C ASP A 2 19.95 -25.72 -10.24
N SER A 3 20.05 -25.26 -9.00
CA SER A 3 21.28 -25.42 -8.21
C SER A 3 21.40 -26.79 -7.55
N ASP A 4 20.29 -27.54 -7.45
CA ASP A 4 20.26 -28.90 -6.88
C ASP A 4 20.45 -29.95 -7.98
N PRO A 5 21.50 -30.79 -7.90
CA PRO A 5 21.74 -31.88 -8.84
C PRO A 5 20.60 -32.89 -8.90
N ILE A 6 19.93 -33.16 -7.76
CA ILE A 6 18.82 -34.11 -7.69
C ILE A 6 17.62 -33.57 -8.44
N ALA A 7 17.28 -32.26 -8.22
CA ALA A 7 16.21 -31.59 -8.96
C ALA A 7 16.48 -31.61 -10.47
N VAL A 8 17.73 -31.42 -10.90
CA VAL A 8 18.13 -31.50 -12.30
C VAL A 8 17.91 -32.91 -12.87
N MET A 9 18.26 -33.98 -12.13
CA MET A 9 18.02 -35.36 -12.57
C MET A 9 16.50 -35.66 -12.70
N ILE A 10 15.72 -35.28 -11.71
CA ILE A 10 14.25 -35.44 -11.72
C ILE A 10 13.63 -34.69 -12.89
N ALA A 11 14.03 -33.45 -13.12
CA ALA A 11 13.54 -32.63 -14.23
C ALA A 11 13.86 -33.27 -15.59
N LYS A 12 15.07 -33.80 -15.80
CA LYS A 12 15.45 -34.53 -17.01
C LYS A 12 14.56 -35.76 -17.22
N ALA A 13 14.41 -36.58 -16.19
CA ALA A 13 13.58 -37.77 -16.26
C ALA A 13 12.12 -37.43 -16.61
N ASN A 14 11.54 -36.43 -15.97
CA ASN A 14 10.17 -35.99 -16.23
C ASN A 14 9.99 -35.46 -17.64
N LEU A 15 10.93 -34.68 -18.16
CA LEU A 15 10.86 -34.18 -19.53
C LEU A 15 10.90 -35.33 -20.57
N ILE A 16 11.78 -36.32 -20.34
CA ILE A 16 11.86 -37.51 -21.23
C ILE A 16 10.55 -38.30 -21.17
N LEU A 17 10.03 -38.57 -19.96
CA LEU A 17 8.77 -39.28 -19.77
C LEU A 17 7.56 -38.54 -20.36
N SER A 18 7.63 -37.20 -20.40
CA SER A 18 6.61 -36.33 -21.03
C SER A 18 6.74 -36.25 -22.55
N GLY A 19 7.63 -37.02 -23.16
CA GLY A 19 7.76 -37.15 -24.61
C GLY A 19 8.64 -36.08 -25.26
N ALA A 20 9.65 -35.58 -24.57
CA ALA A 20 10.64 -34.69 -25.18
C ALA A 20 11.28 -35.37 -26.40
N LYS A 21 11.22 -34.70 -27.57
CA LYS A 21 11.78 -35.25 -28.82
C LYS A 21 13.31 -35.28 -28.85
N GLU A 22 13.94 -34.38 -28.08
CA GLU A 22 15.38 -34.27 -27.94
C GLU A 22 15.77 -34.45 -26.49
N TYR A 23 17.03 -34.81 -26.22
CA TYR A 23 17.54 -34.95 -24.86
C TYR A 23 17.51 -33.60 -24.15
N PRO A 24 16.82 -33.48 -22.99
CA PRO A 24 16.64 -32.20 -22.33
C PRO A 24 17.96 -31.61 -21.80
N ASP A 25 18.27 -30.37 -22.19
CA ASP A 25 19.42 -29.64 -21.68
C ASP A 25 19.09 -29.00 -20.33
N VAL A 26 19.04 -29.82 -19.28
CA VAL A 26 18.87 -29.37 -17.89
C VAL A 26 20.25 -29.37 -17.22
N ARG A 27 20.61 -28.25 -16.58
CA ARG A 27 21.95 -28.04 -16.03
C ARG A 27 21.90 -27.70 -14.54
N VAL A 28 22.92 -28.17 -13.82
CA VAL A 28 23.19 -27.73 -12.44
C VAL A 28 23.86 -26.36 -12.49
N ILE A 29 23.09 -25.30 -12.26
CA ILE A 29 23.59 -23.93 -12.31
C ILE A 29 22.92 -23.11 -11.22
N ASP A 30 23.72 -22.46 -10.38
CA ASP A 30 23.25 -21.35 -9.54
C ASP A 30 23.00 -20.12 -10.43
N PHE A 31 21.73 -19.87 -10.73
CA PHE A 31 21.32 -18.78 -11.61
C PHE A 31 21.70 -17.40 -11.08
N VAL A 32 21.66 -17.19 -9.76
CA VAL A 32 22.00 -15.90 -9.15
C VAL A 32 23.44 -15.50 -9.46
N ASN A 33 24.35 -16.47 -9.36
CA ASN A 33 25.79 -16.21 -9.51
C ASN A 33 26.29 -16.39 -10.96
N ARG A 34 25.62 -17.22 -11.76
CA ARG A 34 26.15 -17.66 -13.07
C ARG A 34 25.28 -17.34 -14.29
N TRP A 35 24.17 -16.58 -14.17
CA TRP A 35 23.31 -16.25 -15.30
C TRP A 35 24.06 -15.59 -16.47
N LYS A 36 25.14 -14.83 -16.19
CA LYS A 36 25.96 -14.19 -17.24
C LYS A 36 26.73 -15.19 -18.11
N SER A 37 26.93 -16.42 -17.66
CA SER A 37 27.58 -17.46 -18.45
C SER A 37 26.68 -18.03 -19.54
N GLU A 38 25.37 -17.81 -19.46
CA GLU A 38 24.43 -18.23 -20.51
C GLU A 38 24.44 -17.23 -21.67
N ARG A 39 24.92 -17.70 -22.82
CA ARG A 39 25.04 -16.89 -24.04
C ARG A 39 23.88 -17.09 -25.01
N ARG A 40 23.10 -18.16 -24.83
CA ARG A 40 21.94 -18.43 -25.67
C ARG A 40 20.84 -17.42 -25.41
N ARG A 41 20.00 -17.25 -26.40
CA ARG A 41 18.78 -16.44 -26.30
C ARG A 41 17.58 -17.32 -26.56
N PHE A 42 16.55 -17.11 -25.77
CA PHE A 42 15.37 -17.95 -25.70
C PHE A 42 14.15 -17.24 -26.25
N ASP A 43 13.24 -18.00 -26.86
CA ASP A 43 11.94 -17.50 -27.30
C ASP A 43 10.95 -17.42 -26.14
N PHE A 44 11.04 -18.39 -25.20
CA PHE A 44 10.16 -18.49 -24.03
C PHE A 44 10.94 -18.81 -22.78
N ALA A 45 10.46 -18.29 -21.65
CA ALA A 45 10.91 -18.66 -20.32
C ALA A 45 9.73 -18.75 -19.37
N ALA A 46 9.71 -19.78 -18.51
CA ALA A 46 8.71 -19.92 -17.45
C ALA A 46 9.37 -20.44 -16.19
N THR A 47 9.01 -19.86 -15.02
CA THR A 47 9.54 -20.33 -13.73
C THR A 47 8.69 -19.86 -12.56
N ASN A 48 8.78 -20.62 -11.48
CA ASN A 48 8.47 -20.20 -10.12
C ASN A 48 9.81 -19.97 -9.39
N PRO A 49 10.33 -18.75 -9.34
CA PRO A 49 11.62 -18.48 -8.70
C PRO A 49 11.50 -18.58 -7.17
N PRO A 50 12.62 -18.70 -6.43
CA PRO A 50 12.57 -18.68 -4.98
C PRO A 50 12.09 -17.31 -4.46
N TRP A 51 11.10 -17.32 -3.54
CA TRP A 51 10.52 -16.13 -2.93
C TRP A 51 11.27 -15.77 -1.64
N SER A 52 12.49 -15.31 -1.78
CA SER A 52 13.37 -14.96 -0.65
C SER A 52 13.74 -13.49 -0.71
N SER A 53 13.67 -12.80 0.44
CA SER A 53 14.12 -11.42 0.60
C SER A 53 15.64 -11.28 0.77
N LYS A 54 16.37 -12.40 0.91
CA LYS A 54 17.83 -12.38 1.13
C LYS A 54 18.57 -12.27 -0.21
N THR A 55 18.87 -11.05 -0.60
CA THR A 55 19.73 -10.78 -1.77
C THR A 55 20.71 -9.66 -1.46
N LYS A 56 21.93 -9.76 -2.01
CA LYS A 56 22.91 -8.67 -2.02
C LYS A 56 22.77 -7.78 -3.28
N ASN A 57 21.72 -7.98 -4.04
CA ASN A 57 21.48 -7.29 -5.31
C ASN A 57 20.72 -5.98 -5.12
N VAL A 58 20.66 -5.19 -6.18
CA VAL A 58 19.89 -3.93 -6.25
C VAL A 58 18.38 -4.15 -6.02
N TYR A 59 17.87 -5.34 -6.35
CA TYR A 59 16.47 -5.71 -6.14
C TYR A 59 16.23 -6.17 -4.70
N ALA A 60 15.05 -5.87 -4.16
CA ALA A 60 14.67 -6.19 -2.79
C ALA A 60 14.60 -7.69 -2.48
N ASP A 61 14.51 -8.54 -3.52
CA ASP A 61 14.34 -9.97 -3.40
C ASP A 61 14.91 -10.74 -4.59
N VAL A 62 15.03 -12.05 -4.41
CA VAL A 62 15.58 -12.97 -5.42
C VAL A 62 14.66 -13.11 -6.63
N SER A 63 13.34 -13.11 -6.43
CA SER A 63 12.40 -13.31 -7.53
C SER A 63 12.39 -12.15 -8.53
N SER A 64 12.48 -10.90 -8.06
CA SER A 64 12.69 -9.73 -8.93
C SER A 64 13.98 -9.84 -9.74
N PHE A 65 15.06 -10.27 -9.10
CA PHE A 65 16.34 -10.50 -9.79
C PHE A 65 16.19 -11.56 -10.89
N PHE A 66 15.59 -12.71 -10.59
CA PHE A 66 15.34 -13.77 -11.57
C PHE A 66 14.54 -13.25 -12.77
N PHE A 67 13.46 -12.51 -12.52
CA PHE A 67 12.64 -11.95 -13.59
C PHE A 67 13.46 -11.07 -14.53
N MET A 68 14.17 -10.09 -14.01
CA MET A 68 14.92 -9.12 -14.80
C MET A 68 16.07 -9.77 -15.56
N LYS A 69 16.78 -10.73 -14.95
CA LYS A 69 17.87 -11.43 -15.61
C LYS A 69 17.37 -12.40 -16.68
N THR A 70 16.26 -13.08 -16.43
CA THR A 70 15.61 -13.92 -17.46
C THR A 70 15.13 -13.09 -18.63
N LEU A 71 14.52 -11.91 -18.40
CA LEU A 71 14.14 -10.98 -19.47
C LEU A 71 15.34 -10.62 -20.37
N SER A 72 16.51 -10.41 -19.77
CA SER A 72 17.75 -10.12 -20.55
C SER A 72 18.21 -11.26 -21.44
N LEU A 73 17.88 -12.51 -21.07
CA LEU A 73 18.23 -13.73 -21.86
C LEU A 73 17.24 -14.04 -22.98
N LEU A 74 16.10 -13.35 -23.05
CA LEU A 74 15.16 -13.54 -24.16
C LEU A 74 15.65 -12.89 -25.46
N LYS A 75 15.20 -13.42 -26.58
CA LYS A 75 15.24 -12.75 -27.88
C LYS A 75 14.30 -11.53 -27.88
N SER A 76 14.46 -10.63 -28.83
CA SER A 76 13.44 -9.60 -29.10
C SER A 76 12.12 -10.28 -29.46
N GLY A 77 10.99 -9.87 -28.84
CA GLY A 77 9.70 -10.53 -28.97
C GLY A 77 9.55 -11.82 -28.16
N GLY A 78 10.60 -12.28 -27.47
CA GLY A 78 10.52 -13.44 -26.60
C GLY A 78 9.67 -13.16 -25.35
N ARG A 79 9.00 -14.18 -24.81
CA ARG A 79 8.04 -14.05 -23.70
C ARG A 79 8.48 -14.79 -22.45
N LEU A 80 8.11 -14.27 -21.31
CA LEU A 80 8.33 -14.91 -20.03
C LEU A 80 7.05 -14.96 -19.19
N ALA A 81 6.89 -16.05 -18.41
CA ALA A 81 5.82 -16.23 -17.44
C ALA A 81 6.44 -16.57 -16.10
N PHE A 82 6.17 -15.75 -15.08
CA PHE A 82 6.73 -15.90 -13.76
C PHE A 82 5.64 -15.95 -12.70
N LEU A 83 5.78 -16.89 -11.77
CA LEU A 83 4.95 -16.94 -10.58
C LEU A 83 5.62 -16.14 -9.47
N MET A 84 4.96 -15.10 -8.98
CA MET A 84 5.53 -14.11 -8.06
C MET A 84 4.63 -13.91 -6.84
N PRO A 85 5.17 -13.57 -5.67
CA PRO A 85 4.33 -13.21 -4.52
C PRO A 85 3.54 -11.94 -4.82
N ILE A 86 2.28 -11.88 -4.36
CA ILE A 86 1.40 -10.71 -4.59
C ILE A 86 1.98 -9.40 -4.05
N SER A 87 2.83 -9.48 -3.04
CA SER A 87 3.54 -8.32 -2.47
C SER A 87 4.37 -7.53 -3.49
N MET A 88 4.76 -8.16 -4.61
CA MET A 88 5.45 -7.48 -5.72
C MET A 88 4.62 -6.34 -6.32
N LEU A 89 3.31 -6.40 -6.19
CA LEU A 89 2.39 -5.43 -6.79
C LEU A 89 2.30 -4.12 -6.00
N ASN A 90 2.49 -4.15 -4.66
CA ASN A 90 2.14 -3.01 -3.81
C ASN A 90 3.14 -2.64 -2.70
N ILE A 91 4.04 -3.54 -2.29
CA ILE A 91 5.01 -3.21 -1.22
C ILE A 91 6.09 -2.25 -1.75
N ALA A 92 6.44 -1.25 -0.93
CA ALA A 92 7.38 -0.19 -1.29
C ALA A 92 8.78 -0.71 -1.70
N SER A 93 9.28 -1.76 -1.04
CA SER A 93 10.59 -2.36 -1.37
C SER A 93 10.68 -2.92 -2.79
N HIS A 94 9.55 -3.23 -3.44
CA HIS A 94 9.50 -3.73 -4.82
C HIS A 94 9.26 -2.63 -5.87
N ARG A 95 9.35 -1.35 -5.49
CA ARG A 95 9.15 -0.22 -6.41
C ARG A 95 10.05 -0.32 -7.65
N LEU A 96 11.35 -0.56 -7.44
CA LEU A 96 12.32 -0.66 -8.54
C LEU A 96 11.94 -1.77 -9.53
N PHE A 97 11.46 -2.90 -9.05
CA PHE A 97 10.97 -3.97 -9.91
C PHE A 97 9.80 -3.50 -10.77
N ARG A 98 8.81 -2.80 -10.18
CA ARG A 98 7.65 -2.27 -10.92
C ARG A 98 8.04 -1.20 -11.94
N GLU A 99 9.02 -0.36 -11.62
CA GLU A 99 9.58 0.61 -12.57
C GLU A 99 10.14 -0.11 -13.81
N HIS A 100 10.98 -1.11 -13.60
CA HIS A 100 11.52 -1.92 -14.69
C HIS A 100 10.44 -2.71 -15.43
N LEU A 101 9.44 -3.25 -14.73
CA LEU A 101 8.33 -3.96 -15.36
C LEU A 101 7.55 -3.05 -16.34
N PHE A 102 7.47 -1.74 -16.04
CA PHE A 102 6.77 -0.77 -16.86
C PHE A 102 7.64 -0.13 -17.95
N SER A 103 8.97 -0.11 -17.79
CA SER A 103 9.89 0.54 -18.73
C SER A 103 10.61 -0.41 -19.66
N ASP A 104 10.95 -1.64 -19.21
CA ASP A 104 11.92 -2.49 -19.88
C ASP A 104 11.28 -3.64 -20.68
N CYS A 105 9.98 -3.84 -20.53
CA CYS A 105 9.25 -4.88 -21.25
C CYS A 105 7.80 -4.47 -21.55
N ARG A 106 7.17 -5.21 -22.45
CA ARG A 106 5.72 -5.15 -22.65
C ARG A 106 5.05 -6.08 -21.65
N LEU A 107 4.43 -5.52 -20.63
CA LEU A 107 3.57 -6.26 -19.72
C LEU A 107 2.31 -6.70 -20.49
N LEU A 108 2.06 -8.01 -20.55
CA LEU A 108 0.93 -8.60 -21.26
C LEU A 108 -0.24 -8.91 -20.35
N GLU A 109 0.05 -9.59 -19.23
CA GLU A 109 -0.98 -10.01 -18.28
C GLU A 109 -0.42 -10.13 -16.85
N ILE A 110 -1.20 -9.71 -15.89
CA ILE A 110 -1.05 -10.11 -14.48
C ILE A 110 -2.30 -10.91 -14.12
N ARG A 111 -2.11 -12.16 -13.68
CA ARG A 111 -3.21 -13.02 -13.21
C ARG A 111 -3.07 -13.26 -11.72
N LYS A 112 -4.13 -12.97 -10.97
CA LYS A 112 -4.28 -13.38 -9.57
C LYS A 112 -4.94 -14.75 -9.49
N PHE A 113 -4.56 -15.52 -8.51
CA PHE A 113 -5.08 -16.86 -8.26
C PHE A 113 -5.83 -16.90 -6.92
N ASP A 114 -6.99 -17.53 -6.92
CA ASP A 114 -7.79 -17.75 -5.72
C ASP A 114 -7.31 -18.97 -4.91
N THR A 115 -6.45 -19.80 -5.53
CA THR A 115 -5.88 -21.00 -4.91
C THR A 115 -4.57 -20.71 -4.23
N LYS A 116 -4.28 -21.44 -3.13
CA LYS A 116 -3.00 -21.37 -2.41
C LYS A 116 -2.25 -22.68 -2.55
N PHE A 117 -0.92 -22.60 -2.60
CA PHE A 117 -0.12 -23.80 -2.46
C PHE A 117 -0.19 -24.33 -1.02
N SER A 118 -0.22 -25.66 -0.87
CA SER A 118 -0.14 -26.29 0.44
C SER A 118 1.10 -25.81 1.20
N GLY A 119 0.90 -25.33 2.44
CA GLY A 119 1.98 -24.81 3.29
C GLY A 119 2.45 -23.38 2.97
N VAL A 120 1.90 -22.71 1.96
CA VAL A 120 2.22 -21.32 1.63
C VAL A 120 1.09 -20.40 2.07
N GLN A 121 1.40 -19.43 2.94
CA GLN A 121 0.41 -18.45 3.44
C GLN A 121 0.27 -17.22 2.52
N THR A 122 1.24 -16.99 1.63
CA THR A 122 1.29 -15.80 0.78
C THR A 122 0.52 -16.04 -0.51
N ASP A 123 -0.37 -15.12 -0.85
CA ASP A 123 -1.03 -15.09 -2.15
C ASP A 123 -0.01 -14.78 -3.26
N PHE A 124 -0.29 -15.23 -4.47
CA PHE A 124 0.62 -15.11 -5.59
C PHE A 124 -0.09 -14.70 -6.88
N VAL A 125 0.71 -14.24 -7.82
CA VAL A 125 0.28 -13.81 -9.16
C VAL A 125 1.18 -14.44 -10.21
N SER A 126 0.67 -14.65 -11.42
CA SER A 126 1.55 -14.83 -12.58
C SER A 126 1.69 -13.52 -13.33
N ILE A 127 2.92 -13.22 -13.75
CA ILE A 127 3.26 -12.07 -14.59
C ILE A 127 3.70 -12.61 -15.94
N LEU A 128 2.98 -12.25 -16.99
CA LEU A 128 3.32 -12.56 -18.38
C LEU A 128 3.84 -11.28 -19.06
N ALA A 129 5.05 -11.31 -19.56
CA ALA A 129 5.68 -10.18 -20.21
C ALA A 129 6.41 -10.60 -21.50
N GLU A 130 6.63 -9.65 -22.39
CA GLU A 130 7.35 -9.81 -23.66
C GLU A 130 8.53 -8.84 -23.70
N LYS A 131 9.68 -9.29 -24.18
CA LYS A 131 10.85 -8.43 -24.44
C LYS A 131 10.60 -7.55 -25.66
N ALA A 132 9.81 -6.51 -25.46
CA ALA A 132 9.41 -5.53 -26.44
C ALA A 132 9.20 -4.16 -25.78
N LYS A 133 9.00 -3.11 -26.54
CA LYS A 133 8.63 -1.79 -26.01
C LYS A 133 7.34 -1.88 -25.19
N PRO A 134 7.23 -1.13 -24.07
CA PRO A 134 6.02 -1.09 -23.26
C PRO A 134 4.77 -0.80 -24.09
N ALA A 135 3.64 -1.40 -23.71
CA ALA A 135 2.33 -1.07 -24.23
C ALA A 135 1.63 -0.07 -23.31
N GLU A 136 0.61 0.60 -23.82
CA GLU A 136 -0.19 1.55 -23.03
C GLU A 136 -1.12 0.85 -22.04
N ARG A 137 -1.54 -0.39 -22.33
CA ARG A 137 -2.46 -1.20 -21.53
C ARG A 137 -1.94 -2.62 -21.38
N PHE A 138 -2.39 -3.30 -20.33
CA PHE A 138 -2.16 -4.73 -20.12
C PHE A 138 -3.41 -5.37 -19.50
N ARG A 139 -3.46 -6.70 -19.53
CA ARG A 139 -4.59 -7.46 -18.98
C ARG A 139 -4.38 -7.77 -17.50
N MET A 140 -5.38 -7.43 -16.69
CA MET A 140 -5.51 -7.95 -15.33
C MET A 140 -6.55 -9.05 -15.35
N ASN A 141 -6.17 -10.26 -14.94
CA ASN A 141 -7.03 -11.42 -14.84
C ASN A 141 -7.22 -11.79 -13.37
N GLU A 142 -8.43 -11.73 -12.89
CA GLU A 142 -8.78 -12.01 -11.49
C GLU A 142 -10.03 -12.88 -11.47
N SER A 143 -9.94 -14.07 -10.90
CA SER A 143 -11.05 -15.04 -10.85
C SER A 143 -11.69 -15.36 -12.21
N GLY A 144 -10.90 -15.28 -13.28
CA GLY A 144 -11.38 -15.50 -14.67
C GLY A 144 -11.93 -14.26 -15.37
N GLU A 145 -12.15 -13.17 -14.64
CA GLU A 145 -12.49 -11.88 -15.26
C GLU A 145 -11.23 -11.19 -15.78
N ILE A 146 -11.23 -10.88 -17.08
CA ILE A 146 -10.12 -10.21 -17.75
C ILE A 146 -10.51 -8.77 -18.03
N ARG A 147 -9.65 -7.83 -17.61
CA ARG A 147 -9.83 -6.39 -17.79
C ARG A 147 -8.58 -5.77 -18.39
N GLU A 148 -8.75 -4.84 -19.31
CA GLU A 148 -7.67 -4.03 -19.87
C GLU A 148 -7.45 -2.79 -18.98
N ILE A 149 -6.26 -2.68 -18.40
CA ILE A 149 -5.93 -1.58 -17.48
C ILE A 149 -4.84 -0.69 -18.10
N PRO A 150 -5.03 0.64 -18.13
CA PRO A 150 -4.02 1.56 -18.63
C PRO A 150 -2.81 1.61 -17.70
N LEU A 151 -1.61 1.46 -18.28
CA LEU A 151 -0.36 1.48 -17.51
C LEU A 151 -0.12 2.84 -16.82
N SER A 152 -0.61 3.92 -17.44
CA SER A 152 -0.45 5.29 -16.96
C SER A 152 -1.00 5.52 -15.56
N ILE A 153 -2.06 4.79 -15.14
CA ILE A 153 -2.65 4.97 -13.82
C ILE A 153 -1.66 4.63 -12.68
N PHE A 154 -0.81 3.63 -12.89
CA PHE A 154 0.17 3.23 -11.88
C PHE A 154 1.32 4.22 -11.78
N GLN A 155 1.56 5.01 -12.83
CA GLN A 155 2.58 6.07 -12.83
C GLN A 155 2.17 7.27 -11.96
N LEU A 156 0.88 7.44 -11.67
CA LEU A 156 0.36 8.47 -10.77
C LEU A 156 0.68 8.19 -9.30
N THR A 157 0.99 6.95 -8.94
CA THR A 157 1.42 6.61 -7.58
C THR A 157 2.94 6.67 -7.48
N GLU A 158 3.46 7.22 -6.39
CA GLU A 158 4.91 7.32 -6.17
C GLU A 158 5.60 5.95 -6.20
N GLN A 159 4.95 4.94 -5.64
CA GLN A 159 5.47 3.58 -5.55
C GLN A 159 5.14 2.71 -6.77
N LYS A 160 4.50 3.27 -7.81
CA LYS A 160 4.03 2.49 -8.97
C LYS A 160 3.16 1.29 -8.56
N THR A 161 2.33 1.48 -7.55
CA THR A 161 1.48 0.43 -6.96
C THR A 161 0.51 -0.12 -7.98
N ILE A 162 0.55 -1.44 -8.20
CA ILE A 162 -0.37 -2.16 -9.09
C ILE A 162 -1.56 -2.64 -8.27
N PHE A 163 -2.75 -2.25 -8.66
CA PHE A 163 -4.01 -2.64 -8.03
C PHE A 163 -4.99 -3.18 -9.07
N SER A 164 -5.96 -3.95 -8.61
CA SER A 164 -7.05 -4.45 -9.44
C SER A 164 -8.30 -3.64 -9.20
N ALA A 165 -8.95 -3.22 -10.29
CA ALA A 165 -10.19 -2.47 -10.24
C ALA A 165 -11.03 -2.70 -11.49
N THR A 166 -12.35 -2.48 -11.37
CA THR A 166 -13.26 -2.40 -12.52
C THR A 166 -13.07 -1.09 -13.27
N GLU A 167 -13.54 -1.02 -14.52
CA GLU A 167 -13.39 0.19 -15.35
C GLU A 167 -13.86 1.46 -14.64
N PRO A 168 -15.05 1.54 -14.04
CA PRO A 168 -15.49 2.75 -13.32
C PRO A 168 -14.54 3.13 -12.19
N VAL A 169 -14.00 2.15 -11.46
CA VAL A 169 -13.05 2.41 -10.36
C VAL A 169 -11.72 2.93 -10.89
N VAL A 170 -11.24 2.42 -12.03
CA VAL A 170 -10.01 2.88 -12.69
C VAL A 170 -10.12 4.36 -13.07
N GLU A 171 -11.24 4.77 -13.68
CA GLU A 171 -11.49 6.15 -14.08
C GLU A 171 -11.57 7.08 -12.88
N ILE A 172 -12.30 6.69 -11.82
CA ILE A 172 -12.40 7.45 -10.58
C ILE A 172 -11.01 7.65 -9.95
N ILE A 173 -10.23 6.59 -9.83
CA ILE A 173 -8.87 6.66 -9.28
C ILE A 173 -7.98 7.59 -10.12
N TYR A 174 -8.05 7.47 -11.45
CA TYR A 174 -7.30 8.37 -12.35
C TYR A 174 -7.68 9.83 -12.11
N LYS A 175 -8.99 10.14 -12.05
CA LYS A 175 -9.53 11.47 -11.81
C LYS A 175 -9.05 12.05 -10.47
N ILE A 176 -9.05 11.24 -9.42
CA ILE A 176 -8.61 11.65 -8.09
C ILE A 176 -7.08 11.83 -8.03
N LEU A 177 -6.31 10.85 -8.48
CA LEU A 177 -4.84 10.89 -8.41
C LEU A 177 -4.25 11.99 -9.29
N SER A 178 -4.86 12.30 -10.44
CA SER A 178 -4.39 13.37 -11.34
C SER A 178 -4.47 14.77 -10.69
N LYS A 179 -5.37 14.98 -9.73
CA LYS A 179 -5.48 16.22 -8.95
C LYS A 179 -4.51 16.32 -7.78
N GLY A 180 -3.84 15.22 -7.44
CA GLY A 180 -2.89 15.18 -6.33
C GLY A 180 -1.64 16.01 -6.62
N LYS A 181 -1.38 17.05 -5.83
CA LYS A 181 -0.24 17.99 -5.94
C LYS A 181 0.61 18.01 -4.68
N ILE A 182 -0.03 18.01 -3.51
CA ILE A 182 0.57 18.22 -2.20
C ILE A 182 0.93 16.89 -1.58
N SER A 183 2.11 16.78 -0.96
CA SER A 183 2.62 15.54 -0.34
C SER A 183 2.66 15.66 1.18
N LEU A 184 2.44 14.51 1.85
CA LEU A 184 2.66 14.37 3.29
C LEU A 184 4.11 13.96 3.65
N THR A 185 5.01 13.92 2.68
CA THR A 185 6.38 13.38 2.84
C THR A 185 7.18 14.13 3.92
N ASP A 186 7.04 15.45 4.01
CA ASP A 186 7.78 16.31 4.95
C ASP A 186 7.16 16.36 6.34
N SER A 187 6.01 15.70 6.53
CA SER A 187 5.35 15.61 7.82
C SER A 187 6.10 14.65 8.76
N LYS A 188 6.00 14.90 10.08
CA LYS A 188 6.57 14.02 11.09
C LYS A 188 5.55 12.95 11.51
N TRP A 189 6.04 11.74 11.74
CA TRP A 189 5.20 10.60 12.08
C TRP A 189 5.75 9.86 13.27
N ALA A 190 4.87 9.41 14.17
CA ALA A 190 5.26 8.60 15.31
C ALA A 190 4.28 7.46 15.56
N LEU A 191 4.81 6.35 16.06
CA LEU A 191 4.02 5.28 16.64
C LEU A 191 3.58 5.73 18.05
N GLY A 192 2.38 5.38 18.45
CA GLY A 192 1.96 5.51 19.85
C GLY A 192 2.82 4.66 20.79
N VAL A 193 2.74 4.94 22.08
CA VAL A 193 3.51 4.27 23.14
C VAL A 193 3.30 2.76 23.09
N VAL A 194 4.38 1.99 23.05
CA VAL A 194 4.39 0.54 23.24
C VAL A 194 4.83 0.24 24.66
N THR A 195 3.89 -0.06 25.54
CA THR A 195 4.19 -0.28 26.96
C THR A 195 4.94 -1.59 27.22
N GLY A 196 4.87 -2.57 26.32
CA GLY A 196 5.31 -3.95 26.54
C GLY A 196 4.36 -4.76 27.44
N ASN A 197 3.68 -4.14 28.39
CA ASN A 197 2.69 -4.78 29.25
C ASN A 197 1.59 -3.80 29.68
N ASN A 198 0.53 -3.72 28.88
CA ASN A 198 -0.60 -2.84 29.15
C ASN A 198 -1.26 -3.08 30.53
N LYS A 199 -1.37 -4.35 30.95
CA LYS A 199 -1.99 -4.67 32.25
C LYS A 199 -1.22 -4.07 33.42
N LYS A 200 0.11 -3.99 33.32
CA LYS A 200 0.98 -3.42 34.36
C LYS A 200 0.90 -1.90 34.36
N HIS A 201 0.95 -1.26 33.22
CA HIS A 201 1.18 0.18 33.10
C HIS A 201 -0.10 1.01 33.01
N LEU A 202 -1.20 0.45 32.50
CA LEU A 202 -2.44 1.19 32.30
C LEU A 202 -3.37 1.09 33.53
N LYS A 203 -3.97 2.22 33.87
CA LYS A 203 -5.02 2.33 34.90
C LYS A 203 -6.33 2.76 34.25
N THR A 204 -7.45 2.28 34.79
CA THR A 204 -8.80 2.61 34.27
C THR A 204 -9.44 3.81 34.99
N LYS A 205 -8.78 4.36 36.01
CA LYS A 205 -9.23 5.53 36.74
C LYS A 205 -8.13 6.58 36.78
N PRO A 206 -8.47 7.87 36.73
CA PRO A 206 -7.50 8.95 36.93
C PRO A 206 -6.90 8.88 38.35
N GLY A 207 -5.71 9.42 38.51
CA GLY A 207 -5.00 9.44 39.77
C GLY A 207 -3.84 10.42 39.75
N LEU A 208 -3.23 10.64 40.94
CA LEU A 208 -2.09 11.55 41.04
C LEU A 208 -0.91 11.08 40.17
N GLY A 209 -0.36 11.96 39.35
CA GLY A 209 0.75 11.64 38.42
C GLY A 209 0.36 10.76 37.23
N LEU A 210 -0.93 10.49 37.05
CA LEU A 210 -1.44 9.78 35.89
C LEU A 210 -1.99 10.78 34.86
N GLU A 211 -1.63 10.58 33.61
CA GLU A 211 -2.16 11.35 32.50
C GLU A 211 -2.96 10.46 31.53
N PRO A 212 -3.93 11.02 30.78
CA PRO A 212 -4.74 10.27 29.86
C PRO A 212 -3.88 9.71 28.70
N ILE A 213 -4.20 8.49 28.29
CA ILE A 213 -3.61 7.84 27.12
C ILE A 213 -4.71 7.18 26.29
N TYR A 214 -4.78 7.54 25.01
CA TYR A 214 -5.84 7.08 24.11
C TYR A 214 -5.40 5.86 23.31
N THR A 215 -6.33 4.94 23.12
CA THR A 215 -6.18 3.83 22.16
C THR A 215 -6.83 4.18 20.83
N GLY A 216 -6.67 3.32 19.81
CA GLY A 216 -7.40 3.49 18.58
C GLY A 216 -8.94 3.45 18.71
N LYS A 217 -9.47 2.92 19.84
CA LYS A 217 -10.93 2.82 20.06
C LYS A 217 -11.56 4.17 20.39
N GLU A 218 -10.85 5.04 21.10
CA GLU A 218 -11.33 6.39 21.43
C GLU A 218 -11.22 7.38 20.28
N ILE A 219 -10.45 7.08 19.23
CA ILE A 219 -10.30 7.95 18.07
C ILE A 219 -11.50 7.73 17.15
N GLN A 220 -12.32 8.76 16.95
CA GLN A 220 -13.42 8.78 16.01
C GLN A 220 -13.13 9.78 14.89
N PRO A 221 -13.85 9.73 13.76
CA PRO A 221 -13.70 10.77 12.75
C PRO A 221 -13.93 12.16 13.34
N PHE A 222 -12.88 13.01 13.28
CA PHE A 222 -12.81 14.39 13.79
C PHE A 222 -12.71 14.57 15.30
N CYS A 223 -13.12 13.61 16.14
CA CYS A 223 -13.15 13.76 17.58
C CYS A 223 -12.48 12.60 18.33
N ILE A 224 -12.17 12.84 19.59
CA ILE A 224 -11.62 11.83 20.49
C ILE A 224 -12.58 11.66 21.68
N ASP A 225 -13.03 10.43 21.90
CA ASP A 225 -13.87 10.07 23.03
C ASP A 225 -13.12 10.24 24.36
N LYS A 226 -13.83 10.18 25.47
CA LYS A 226 -13.23 10.22 26.80
C LYS A 226 -12.19 9.09 26.97
N PRO A 227 -11.05 9.38 27.63
CA PRO A 227 -10.00 8.38 27.81
C PRO A 227 -10.48 7.24 28.70
N ARG A 228 -10.20 6.01 28.25
CA ARG A 228 -10.46 4.79 29.05
C ARG A 228 -9.29 4.43 29.93
N TYR A 229 -8.11 4.93 29.61
CA TYR A 229 -6.88 4.58 30.30
C TYR A 229 -6.09 5.81 30.70
N PHE A 230 -5.33 5.63 31.77
CA PHE A 230 -4.41 6.59 32.33
C PHE A 230 -3.07 5.90 32.55
N VAL A 231 -1.96 6.64 32.48
CA VAL A 231 -0.62 6.10 32.60
C VAL A 231 0.28 7.06 33.36
N HIS A 232 1.17 6.53 34.19
CA HIS A 232 2.33 7.27 34.65
C HIS A 232 3.37 7.21 33.52
N TYR A 233 3.63 8.35 32.88
CA TYR A 233 4.52 8.41 31.72
C TYR A 233 5.98 8.38 32.16
N ASP A 234 6.63 7.26 31.90
CA ASP A 234 8.06 7.06 32.10
C ASP A 234 8.62 6.26 30.93
N ARG A 235 9.41 6.93 30.07
CA ARG A 235 10.00 6.31 28.88
C ARG A 235 10.91 5.13 29.18
N THR A 236 11.51 5.09 30.36
CA THR A 236 12.51 4.07 30.74
C THR A 236 11.90 2.70 30.98
N VAL A 237 10.58 2.67 31.29
CA VAL A 237 9.85 1.43 31.59
C VAL A 237 9.03 0.90 30.41
N PHE A 238 8.93 1.65 29.33
CA PHE A 238 8.18 1.24 28.14
C PHE A 238 9.06 0.54 27.12
N GLN A 239 8.48 -0.41 26.39
CA GLN A 239 9.19 -1.17 25.38
C GLN A 239 9.66 -0.28 24.22
N GLN A 240 8.82 0.68 23.80
CA GLN A 240 9.16 1.62 22.72
C GLN A 240 8.36 2.91 22.85
N THR A 241 9.07 4.04 22.68
CA THR A 241 8.48 5.37 22.62
C THR A 241 9.10 6.18 21.48
N ALA A 242 8.35 7.13 20.93
CA ALA A 242 8.88 8.19 20.08
C ALA A 242 9.52 9.30 20.96
N PRO A 243 10.21 10.29 20.38
CA PRO A 243 10.61 11.50 21.10
C PRO A 243 9.40 12.19 21.75
N ASP A 244 9.59 12.70 22.95
CA ASP A 244 8.50 13.32 23.75
C ASP A 244 7.83 14.48 23.02
N GLU A 245 8.61 15.26 22.28
CA GLU A 245 8.09 16.35 21.45
C GLU A 245 6.97 15.92 20.53
N TYR A 246 7.01 14.69 20.00
CA TYR A 246 5.97 14.19 19.09
C TYR A 246 4.65 13.90 19.83
N TYR A 247 4.75 13.47 21.09
CA TYR A 247 3.55 13.29 21.92
C TYR A 247 2.97 14.62 22.38
N ARG A 248 3.83 15.62 22.65
CA ARG A 248 3.44 16.92 23.26
C ARG A 248 3.11 17.99 22.25
N THR A 249 3.45 17.81 20.97
CA THR A 249 3.07 18.76 19.90
C THR A 249 1.54 18.93 19.85
N THR A 250 1.09 20.19 19.73
CA THR A 250 -0.32 20.58 19.58
C THR A 250 -0.45 21.69 18.54
N PRO A 251 -1.44 21.63 17.65
CA PRO A 251 -2.26 20.45 17.37
C PRO A 251 -1.45 19.35 16.65
N LYS A 252 -1.88 18.11 16.82
CA LYS A 252 -1.42 16.97 16.05
C LYS A 252 -2.61 16.14 15.60
N ILE A 253 -2.45 15.39 14.51
CA ILE A 253 -3.44 14.41 14.06
C ILE A 253 -3.10 13.06 14.67
N VAL A 254 -4.09 12.39 15.25
CA VAL A 254 -3.99 11.00 15.70
C VAL A 254 -4.92 10.14 14.84
N TYR A 255 -4.51 8.89 14.56
CA TYR A 255 -5.28 8.03 13.69
C TYR A 255 -5.23 6.56 14.11
N ARG A 256 -6.29 5.81 13.79
CA ARG A 256 -6.36 4.37 14.06
C ARG A 256 -5.33 3.62 13.25
N PHE A 257 -4.58 2.73 13.89
CA PHE A 257 -3.63 1.86 13.20
C PHE A 257 -4.32 0.71 12.45
N ILE A 258 -5.42 0.20 13.00
CA ILE A 258 -6.23 -0.85 12.35
C ILE A 258 -7.65 -0.32 12.18
N SER A 259 -8.10 -0.23 10.93
CA SER A 259 -9.45 0.26 10.60
C SER A 259 -9.83 -0.11 9.17
N ASN A 260 -11.12 -0.40 8.95
CA ASN A 260 -11.66 -0.62 7.60
C ASN A 260 -11.80 0.67 6.79
N HIS A 261 -11.88 1.81 7.48
CA HIS A 261 -11.90 3.15 6.90
C HIS A 261 -10.81 3.98 7.55
N LEU A 262 -10.39 5.04 6.89
CA LEU A 262 -9.48 6.01 7.47
C LEU A 262 -10.21 6.77 8.59
N VAL A 263 -9.59 6.85 9.77
CA VAL A 263 -10.14 7.53 10.95
C VAL A 263 -9.07 8.37 11.59
N PHE A 264 -9.25 9.69 11.54
CA PHE A 264 -8.32 10.70 12.04
C PHE A 264 -9.06 11.67 12.96
N ALA A 265 -8.37 12.14 14.00
CA ALA A 265 -8.86 13.19 14.90
C ALA A 265 -7.77 14.20 15.22
N ALA A 266 -8.17 15.43 15.50
CA ALA A 266 -7.27 16.42 16.07
C ALA A 266 -7.04 16.14 17.56
N GLU A 267 -5.78 16.12 17.97
CA GLU A 267 -5.40 16.09 19.37
C GLU A 267 -4.75 17.44 19.74
N ARG A 268 -5.40 18.20 20.63
CA ARG A 268 -5.06 19.59 20.92
C ARG A 268 -4.52 19.82 22.34
N ASN A 269 -4.37 18.76 23.15
CA ASN A 269 -4.01 18.86 24.56
C ASN A 269 -2.63 18.26 24.90
N GLY A 270 -1.87 17.79 23.89
CA GLY A 270 -0.58 17.14 24.13
C GLY A 270 -0.69 15.76 24.78
N ALA A 271 -1.85 15.08 24.66
CA ALA A 271 -2.10 13.78 25.26
C ALA A 271 -1.36 12.64 24.54
N LEU A 272 -1.15 11.56 25.27
CA LEU A 272 -0.50 10.36 24.77
C LEU A 272 -1.47 9.46 24.00
N VAL A 273 -0.91 8.67 23.07
CA VAL A 273 -1.63 7.58 22.40
C VAL A 273 -0.85 6.28 22.50
N LEU A 274 -1.57 5.15 22.60
CA LEU A 274 -1.00 3.81 22.55
C LEU A 274 -0.77 3.37 21.09
N ASN A 275 0.04 2.33 20.89
CA ASN A 275 0.41 1.76 19.58
C ASN A 275 -0.75 1.21 18.72
N SER A 276 -1.98 1.20 19.25
CA SER A 276 -3.19 1.00 18.42
C SER A 276 -3.64 2.28 17.69
N ALA A 277 -2.97 3.40 17.97
CA ALA A 277 -3.07 4.67 17.29
C ALA A 277 -1.67 5.20 16.95
N ASN A 278 -1.60 5.98 15.88
CA ASN A 278 -0.38 6.64 15.44
C ASN A 278 -0.57 8.15 15.39
N ILE A 279 0.54 8.86 15.27
CA ILE A 279 0.60 10.33 15.24
C ILE A 279 1.09 10.79 13.87
N LEU A 280 0.45 11.84 13.36
CA LEU A 280 0.87 12.65 12.24
C LEU A 280 0.96 14.11 12.71
N ILE A 281 2.14 14.70 12.63
CA ILE A 281 2.37 16.13 12.79
C ILE A 281 2.55 16.69 11.38
N PRO A 282 1.51 17.32 10.82
CA PRO A 282 1.55 17.74 9.42
C PRO A 282 2.53 18.91 9.21
N ASN A 283 3.22 18.85 8.07
CA ASN A 283 3.97 19.97 7.51
C ASN A 283 3.49 20.18 6.08
N VAL A 284 2.35 20.85 5.94
CA VAL A 284 1.64 21.09 4.68
C VAL A 284 1.15 22.53 4.69
N PRO A 285 2.05 23.49 4.37
CA PRO A 285 1.72 24.91 4.46
C PRO A 285 0.64 25.39 3.48
N GLU A 286 0.35 24.59 2.45
CA GLU A 286 -0.67 24.89 1.44
C GLU A 286 -2.11 24.62 1.90
N LEU A 287 -2.29 23.99 3.06
CA LEU A 287 -3.60 23.63 3.60
C LEU A 287 -3.69 24.03 5.07
N SER A 288 -4.87 24.43 5.52
CA SER A 288 -5.13 24.52 6.95
C SER A 288 -5.10 23.12 7.58
N PHE A 289 -4.84 23.06 8.87
CA PHE A 289 -4.85 21.80 9.63
C PHE A 289 -6.21 21.09 9.53
N GLU A 290 -7.29 21.87 9.56
CA GLU A 290 -8.66 21.38 9.49
C GLU A 290 -8.99 20.88 8.08
N ALA A 291 -8.60 21.59 7.01
CA ALA A 291 -8.82 21.12 5.64
C ALA A 291 -8.08 19.80 5.37
N LEU A 292 -6.84 19.66 5.88
CA LEU A 292 -6.13 18.41 5.83
C LEU A 292 -6.88 17.29 6.56
N LEU A 293 -7.40 17.57 7.76
CA LEU A 293 -8.16 16.59 8.55
C LEU A 293 -9.46 16.17 7.84
N ALA A 294 -10.14 17.12 7.15
CA ALA A 294 -11.30 16.82 6.31
C ALA A 294 -10.96 15.84 5.19
N LEU A 295 -9.90 16.14 4.42
CA LEU A 295 -9.45 15.30 3.32
C LEU A 295 -9.13 13.88 3.80
N LEU A 296 -8.35 13.74 4.87
CA LEU A 296 -7.92 12.45 5.40
C LEU A 296 -9.08 11.58 5.92
N ASN A 297 -10.15 12.19 6.46
CA ASN A 297 -11.35 11.47 6.93
C ASN A 297 -12.37 11.19 5.81
N SER A 298 -12.19 11.74 4.61
CA SER A 298 -13.19 11.65 3.57
C SER A 298 -13.37 10.24 3.02
N LYS A 299 -14.55 9.99 2.47
CA LYS A 299 -14.85 8.77 1.70
C LYS A 299 -13.91 8.62 0.49
N VAL A 300 -13.47 9.71 -0.12
CA VAL A 300 -12.52 9.71 -1.24
C VAL A 300 -11.18 9.10 -0.80
N TYR A 301 -10.61 9.55 0.33
CA TYR A 301 -9.33 9.04 0.81
C TYR A 301 -9.44 7.61 1.34
N SER A 302 -10.52 7.25 2.01
CA SER A 302 -10.80 5.87 2.40
C SER A 302 -10.92 4.95 1.18
N PHE A 303 -11.59 5.40 0.11
CA PHE A 303 -11.72 4.67 -1.14
C PHE A 303 -10.36 4.46 -1.83
N ILE A 304 -9.57 5.52 -2.01
CA ILE A 304 -8.22 5.41 -2.60
C ILE A 304 -7.36 4.45 -1.79
N TYR A 305 -7.33 4.63 -0.46
CA TYR A 305 -6.52 3.79 0.43
C TYR A 305 -6.89 2.32 0.27
N ARG A 306 -8.19 2.02 0.25
CA ARG A 306 -8.70 0.66 0.11
C ARG A 306 -8.40 0.05 -1.25
N VAL A 307 -8.55 0.81 -2.34
CA VAL A 307 -8.25 0.31 -3.70
C VAL A 307 -6.76 0.08 -3.90
N LEU A 308 -5.91 1.03 -3.49
CA LEU A 308 -4.47 0.93 -3.73
C LEU A 308 -3.78 -0.10 -2.84
N PHE A 309 -4.20 -0.24 -1.59
CA PHE A 309 -3.45 -1.03 -0.60
C PHE A 309 -4.20 -2.27 -0.10
N GLY A 310 -5.53 -2.30 -0.12
CA GLY A 310 -6.34 -3.47 0.25
C GLY A 310 -6.11 -3.98 1.68
N GLN A 311 -5.65 -3.11 2.60
CA GLN A 311 -5.26 -3.52 3.96
C GLN A 311 -6.07 -2.75 5.00
N ILE A 312 -6.34 -3.43 6.12
CA ILE A 312 -6.94 -2.81 7.32
C ILE A 312 -5.91 -2.07 8.19
N LYS A 313 -4.60 -2.30 7.97
CA LYS A 313 -3.54 -1.56 8.67
C LYS A 313 -3.29 -0.23 7.97
N VAL A 314 -3.47 0.86 8.71
CA VAL A 314 -3.22 2.21 8.21
C VAL A 314 -1.76 2.56 8.44
N LEU A 315 -0.94 2.31 7.41
CA LEU A 315 0.51 2.47 7.49
C LEU A 315 0.95 3.86 7.04
N ARG A 316 1.94 4.44 7.74
CA ARG A 316 2.62 5.68 7.31
C ARG A 316 3.08 5.59 5.85
N SER A 317 3.75 4.48 5.48
CA SER A 317 4.28 4.26 4.13
C SER A 317 3.22 4.27 3.03
N ASN A 318 1.96 4.01 3.37
CA ASN A 318 0.84 4.07 2.45
C ASN A 318 0.23 5.47 2.43
N LEU A 319 0.02 6.07 3.61
CA LEU A 319 -0.55 7.43 3.73
C LEU A 319 0.33 8.47 3.05
N SER A 320 1.65 8.40 3.21
CA SER A 320 2.59 9.34 2.58
C SER A 320 2.61 9.29 1.04
N GLN A 321 2.08 8.22 0.43
CA GLN A 321 1.94 8.11 -1.02
C GLN A 321 0.68 8.80 -1.57
N LEU A 322 -0.30 9.06 -0.70
CA LEU A 322 -1.56 9.71 -1.08
C LEU A 322 -1.32 11.22 -1.21
N LYS A 323 -1.31 11.70 -2.45
CA LYS A 323 -1.21 13.13 -2.70
C LYS A 323 -2.54 13.81 -2.48
N LEU A 324 -2.47 14.99 -1.86
CA LEU A 324 -3.61 15.86 -1.59
C LEU A 324 -3.84 16.82 -2.76
N PRO A 325 -5.08 17.27 -3.02
CA PRO A 325 -5.36 18.23 -4.05
C PRO A 325 -4.93 19.64 -3.61
N SER A 326 -4.58 20.49 -4.56
CA SER A 326 -4.54 21.93 -4.30
C SER A 326 -5.96 22.47 -4.19
N ILE A 327 -6.23 23.27 -3.17
CA ILE A 327 -7.52 23.93 -2.95
C ILE A 327 -7.31 25.45 -2.89
N ASN A 328 -8.35 26.22 -3.22
CA ASN A 328 -8.30 27.65 -3.08
C ASN A 328 -8.68 28.09 -1.65
N PRO A 329 -8.39 29.36 -1.24
CA PRO A 329 -8.70 29.82 0.12
C PRO A 329 -10.17 29.67 0.53
N GLN A 330 -11.10 29.86 -0.38
CA GLN A 330 -12.54 29.71 -0.08
C GLN A 330 -12.90 28.24 0.24
N GLN A 331 -12.33 27.29 -0.51
CA GLN A 331 -12.50 25.86 -0.26
C GLN A 331 -11.84 25.44 1.05
N ASP A 332 -10.67 26.00 1.38
CA ASP A 332 -10.00 25.76 2.66
C ASP A 332 -10.83 26.26 3.84
N ASP A 333 -11.35 27.48 3.76
CA ASP A 333 -12.21 28.08 4.80
C ASP A 333 -13.53 27.30 4.98
N GLU A 334 -14.16 26.82 3.88
CA GLU A 334 -15.34 25.96 3.93
C GLU A 334 -15.03 24.67 4.69
N LEU A 335 -13.98 23.93 4.31
CA LEU A 335 -13.60 22.69 4.97
C LEU A 335 -13.22 22.92 6.43
N LYS A 336 -12.50 24.00 6.73
CA LYS A 336 -12.13 24.38 8.10
C LYS A 336 -13.37 24.59 8.97
N SER A 337 -14.35 25.34 8.48
CA SER A 337 -15.58 25.63 9.20
C SER A 337 -16.36 24.34 9.50
N LEU A 338 -16.49 23.44 8.53
CA LEU A 338 -17.15 22.16 8.67
C LEU A 338 -16.45 21.23 9.68
N VAL A 339 -15.10 21.20 9.66
CA VAL A 339 -14.33 20.38 10.59
C VAL A 339 -14.44 20.91 12.02
N LEU A 340 -14.38 22.23 12.24
CA LEU A 340 -14.59 22.81 13.57
C LEU A 340 -15.97 22.49 14.12
N ALA A 341 -17.00 22.49 13.28
CA ALA A 341 -18.34 22.03 13.64
C ALA A 341 -18.38 20.54 13.99
N ALA A 342 -17.67 19.69 13.20
CA ALA A 342 -17.55 18.25 13.47
C ALA A 342 -16.77 17.93 14.75
N GLU A 343 -15.73 18.71 15.09
CA GLU A 343 -15.01 18.59 16.36
C GLU A 343 -15.92 18.90 17.56
N ALA A 344 -16.80 19.91 17.43
CA ALA A 344 -17.75 20.29 18.47
C ALA A 344 -18.90 19.29 18.62
N ASN A 345 -19.43 18.80 17.50
CA ASN A 345 -20.53 17.82 17.45
C ASN A 345 -20.47 16.98 16.15
N SER A 346 -19.86 15.81 16.22
CA SER A 346 -19.64 14.92 15.08
C SER A 346 -20.90 14.17 14.66
N THR A 347 -21.85 14.88 14.02
CA THR A 347 -23.06 14.25 13.46
C THR A 347 -22.81 13.67 12.06
N GLU A 348 -23.64 12.73 11.63
CA GLU A 348 -23.54 12.16 10.29
C GLU A 348 -23.86 13.19 9.20
N GLU A 349 -24.71 14.18 9.49
CA GLU A 349 -25.04 15.29 8.57
C GLU A 349 -23.79 16.12 8.25
N ILE A 350 -23.03 16.53 9.28
CA ILE A 350 -21.80 17.32 9.10
C ILE A 350 -20.75 16.51 8.34
N LYS A 351 -20.58 15.22 8.68
CA LYS A 351 -19.65 14.33 7.95
C LYS A 351 -20.03 14.19 6.47
N GLU A 352 -21.32 14.13 6.19
CA GLU A 352 -21.81 14.04 4.82
C GLU A 352 -21.66 15.39 4.06
N GLU A 353 -21.76 16.52 4.75
CA GLU A 353 -21.44 17.84 4.17
C GLU A 353 -19.95 17.95 3.81
N ILE A 354 -19.07 17.49 4.69
CA ILE A 354 -17.62 17.41 4.39
C ILE A 354 -17.38 16.52 3.16
N ASN A 355 -18.01 15.35 3.09
CA ASN A 355 -17.87 14.48 1.93
C ASN A 355 -18.39 15.12 0.64
N ARG A 356 -19.53 15.83 0.68
CA ARG A 356 -20.07 16.55 -0.48
C ARG A 356 -19.13 17.65 -0.97
N ALA A 357 -18.55 18.44 -0.07
CA ALA A 357 -17.56 19.44 -0.42
C ALA A 357 -16.34 18.81 -1.10
N ILE A 358 -15.85 17.67 -0.59
CA ILE A 358 -14.71 16.96 -1.15
C ILE A 358 -15.05 16.28 -2.48
N PHE A 359 -16.21 15.66 -2.64
CA PHE A 359 -16.66 15.13 -3.94
C PHE A 359 -16.69 16.22 -5.02
N LYS A 360 -17.24 17.39 -4.69
CA LYS A 360 -17.26 18.57 -5.57
C LYS A 360 -15.84 19.05 -5.92
N LEU A 361 -14.91 19.06 -4.96
CA LEU A 361 -13.51 19.39 -5.15
C LEU A 361 -12.86 18.50 -6.23
N TYR A 362 -13.15 17.20 -6.20
CA TYR A 362 -12.67 16.25 -7.19
C TYR A 362 -13.50 16.26 -8.48
N GLY A 363 -14.65 16.95 -8.53
CA GLY A 363 -15.57 16.98 -9.66
C GLY A 363 -16.18 15.62 -9.94
N LEU A 364 -16.49 14.87 -8.88
CA LEU A 364 -17.14 13.56 -8.97
C LEU A 364 -18.65 13.77 -9.19
N ASP A 365 -19.21 12.99 -10.11
CA ASP A 365 -20.65 12.96 -10.35
C ASP A 365 -21.36 11.93 -9.44
N ASP A 366 -22.69 11.88 -9.53
CA ASP A 366 -23.49 11.01 -8.65
C ASP A 366 -23.25 9.52 -8.89
N GLU A 367 -22.93 9.11 -10.12
CA GLU A 367 -22.62 7.71 -10.46
C GLU A 367 -21.26 7.30 -9.86
N GLU A 368 -20.25 8.16 -9.99
CA GLU A 368 -18.94 7.96 -9.40
C GLU A 368 -19.00 7.92 -7.85
N ILE A 369 -19.80 8.81 -7.25
CA ILE A 369 -20.04 8.84 -5.80
C ILE A 369 -20.72 7.54 -5.34
N ALA A 370 -21.69 7.04 -6.09
CA ALA A 370 -22.36 5.77 -5.79
C ALA A 370 -21.39 4.58 -5.84
N VAL A 371 -20.46 4.55 -6.82
CA VAL A 371 -19.40 3.54 -6.90
C VAL A 371 -18.46 3.60 -5.69
N ILE A 372 -18.05 4.81 -5.28
CA ILE A 372 -17.21 5.01 -4.08
C ILE A 372 -17.91 4.47 -2.83
N ARG A 373 -19.17 4.84 -2.61
CA ARG A 373 -19.97 4.41 -1.45
C ARG A 373 -20.13 2.90 -1.41
N LYS A 374 -20.57 2.28 -2.51
CA LYS A 374 -20.72 0.83 -2.64
C LYS A 374 -19.41 0.08 -2.35
N ARG A 375 -18.28 0.61 -2.83
CA ARG A 375 -16.98 -0.02 -2.58
C ARG A 375 -16.54 0.06 -1.12
N LEU A 376 -16.93 1.08 -0.39
CA LEU A 376 -16.62 1.23 1.03
C LEU A 376 -17.52 0.37 1.94
N GLU A 377 -18.74 0.05 1.52
CA GLU A 377 -19.67 -0.82 2.26
C GLU A 377 -19.33 -2.33 2.11
N ALA A 378 -18.75 -2.73 0.98
CA ALA A 378 -18.32 -4.10 0.70
C ALA A 378 -17.05 -4.50 1.49
#